data_b009a80c381473887bca673bc32caeac
#
_entry.id   b009a80c381473887bca673bc32caeac
#
_cell.length_a   1.000
_cell.length_b   1.000
_cell.length_c   1.000
_cell.angle_alpha   90.00
_cell.angle_beta   90.00
_cell.angle_gamma   90.00
#
_symmetry.space_group_name_H-M   'P 1'
#
loop_
_entity.id
_entity.type
_entity.pdbx_description
1 polymer ?
#
loop_
_entity_poly.entity_id
_entity_poly.type
_entity_poly.pdbx_seq_one_letter_code
_entity_poly.pdbx_strand_id
1 'polypeptide(L)'
;LQWYDKDKIIYNKINNGNESSIIYDIASKNKIRLNTCIYSINKNGNILSLNYSRLWKLWKSYGYKDLKSINDNKFESKPKNDGIYIINRDFNKNIIFSIHDAVNLCGLNNIKKDFFLCHPTFNFDGDKFVSLLRYFNDSGALISYLICTNLNNGENVILAREKVSHFEWITNNEIIVWCRNLNP
;
A
#
# COMPACT_ATOMS: atom_id res chain seq x y z
N LEU A 1 -13.03 -0.37 5.94
CA LEU A 1 -13.42 -0.30 7.34
C LEU A 1 -12.52 -1.22 8.15
N GLN A 2 -11.84 -0.68 9.18
CA GLN A 2 -10.96 -1.41 10.09
C GLN A 2 -11.14 -0.88 11.50
N TRP A 3 -10.76 -1.66 12.50
CA TRP A 3 -10.61 -1.15 13.87
C TRP A 3 -9.38 -0.25 13.95
N TYR A 4 -9.54 0.96 14.49
CA TYR A 4 -8.45 1.88 14.80
C TYR A 4 -7.87 1.59 16.19
N ASP A 5 -8.75 1.37 17.15
CA ASP A 5 -8.50 0.87 18.49
C ASP A 5 -9.74 0.09 19.00
N LYS A 6 -9.79 -0.23 20.29
CA LYS A 6 -10.89 -1.00 20.89
C LYS A 6 -12.28 -0.32 20.77
N ASP A 7 -12.31 1.03 20.67
CA ASP A 7 -13.55 1.82 20.71
C ASP A 7 -13.76 2.65 19.43
N LYS A 8 -12.80 2.62 18.48
CA LYS A 8 -12.85 3.42 17.26
C LYS A 8 -12.65 2.58 16.01
N ILE A 9 -13.37 2.97 14.99
CA ILE A 9 -13.20 2.44 13.63
C ILE A 9 -12.62 3.51 12.71
N ILE A 10 -11.91 3.07 11.66
CA ILE A 10 -11.43 3.95 10.60
C ILE A 10 -11.91 3.45 9.24
N TYR A 11 -12.30 4.38 8.38
CA TYR A 11 -12.74 4.08 7.02
C TYR A 11 -12.40 5.21 6.05
N ASN A 12 -12.17 4.83 4.78
CA ASN A 12 -11.96 5.79 3.71
C ASN A 12 -13.26 6.44 3.25
N LYS A 13 -13.16 7.71 2.89
CA LYS A 13 -14.25 8.48 2.31
C LYS A 13 -13.69 9.45 1.27
N ILE A 14 -14.20 9.37 0.05
CA ILE A 14 -13.92 10.40 -0.96
C ILE A 14 -14.86 11.59 -0.72
N ASN A 15 -14.28 12.76 -0.55
CA ASN A 15 -15.03 13.98 -0.28
C ASN A 15 -14.73 15.05 -1.33
N ASN A 16 -15.71 15.35 -2.18
CA ASN A 16 -15.57 16.30 -3.29
C ASN A 16 -14.33 16.03 -4.15
N GLY A 17 -14.06 14.76 -4.44
CA GLY A 17 -12.91 14.33 -5.24
C GLY A 17 -11.55 14.33 -4.52
N ASN A 18 -11.51 14.56 -3.21
CA ASN A 18 -10.30 14.50 -2.40
C ASN A 18 -10.30 13.24 -1.53
N GLU A 19 -9.11 12.66 -1.34
CA GLU A 19 -8.90 11.56 -0.40
C GLU A 19 -9.19 12.01 1.03
N SER A 20 -9.87 11.18 1.78
CA SER A 20 -9.97 11.33 3.23
C SER A 20 -10.24 10.00 3.90
N SER A 21 -9.95 9.90 5.18
CA SER A 21 -10.45 8.87 6.07
C SER A 21 -11.02 9.47 7.34
N ILE A 22 -11.90 8.73 7.96
CA ILE A 22 -12.58 9.13 9.18
C ILE A 22 -12.27 8.12 10.27
N ILE A 23 -11.70 8.60 11.38
CA ILE A 23 -11.67 7.86 12.63
C ILE A 23 -12.97 8.21 13.37
N TYR A 24 -13.76 7.20 13.67
CA TYR A 24 -15.06 7.34 14.31
C TYR A 24 -15.06 6.64 15.67
N ASP A 25 -15.25 7.42 16.72
CA ASP A 25 -15.43 6.91 18.08
C ASP A 25 -16.87 6.43 18.26
N ILE A 26 -17.05 5.15 18.59
CA ILE A 26 -18.37 4.51 18.62
C ILE A 26 -19.20 5.03 19.81
N ALA A 27 -18.57 5.25 20.95
CA ALA A 27 -19.27 5.67 22.17
C ALA A 27 -19.63 7.15 22.14
N SER A 28 -18.65 8.02 21.91
CA SER A 28 -18.85 9.48 21.90
C SER A 28 -19.44 10.02 20.60
N LYS A 29 -19.41 9.20 19.52
CA LYS A 29 -19.80 9.57 18.14
C LYS A 29 -18.94 10.69 17.54
N ASN A 30 -17.81 11.01 18.16
CA ASN A 30 -16.85 11.98 17.64
C ASN A 30 -16.14 11.45 16.39
N LYS A 31 -15.74 12.39 15.53
CA LYS A 31 -15.05 12.10 14.27
C LYS A 31 -13.78 12.91 14.16
N ILE A 32 -12.67 12.23 13.81
CA ILE A 32 -11.43 12.86 13.38
C ILE A 32 -11.28 12.57 11.89
N ARG A 33 -11.01 13.62 11.12
CA ARG A 33 -10.81 13.49 9.68
C ARG A 33 -9.33 13.57 9.34
N LEU A 34 -8.85 12.62 8.53
CA LEU A 34 -7.54 12.64 7.89
C LEU A 34 -7.72 13.03 6.41
N ASN A 35 -6.77 13.80 5.88
CA ASN A 35 -6.77 14.24 4.47
C ASN A 35 -6.02 13.23 3.56
N THR A 36 -6.21 11.95 3.79
CA THR A 36 -5.64 10.86 2.99
C THR A 36 -6.46 9.60 3.20
N CYS A 37 -6.47 8.71 2.20
CA CYS A 37 -7.01 7.37 2.35
C CYS A 37 -5.99 6.45 3.04
N ILE A 38 -6.49 5.48 3.80
CA ILE A 38 -5.67 4.48 4.52
C ILE A 38 -5.81 3.11 3.87
N TYR A 39 -4.82 2.24 4.09
CA TYR A 39 -4.89 0.84 3.66
C TYR A 39 -4.88 -0.12 4.84
N SER A 40 -3.89 -0.09 5.71
CA SER A 40 -3.84 -0.90 6.93
C SER A 40 -3.37 -0.09 8.13
N ILE A 41 -3.66 -0.59 9.31
CA ILE A 41 -3.28 0.02 10.58
C ILE A 41 -2.67 -1.05 11.49
N ASN A 42 -1.63 -0.69 12.26
CA ASN A 42 -1.05 -1.56 13.26
C ASN A 42 -1.56 -1.25 14.67
N LYS A 43 -1.25 -2.14 15.62
CA LYS A 43 -1.61 -2.00 17.05
C LYS A 43 -1.09 -0.72 17.72
N ASN A 44 -0.06 -0.10 17.14
CA ASN A 44 0.55 1.14 17.63
C ASN A 44 -0.10 2.40 17.04
N GLY A 45 -1.15 2.26 16.23
CA GLY A 45 -1.85 3.37 15.58
C GLY A 45 -1.12 3.99 14.39
N ASN A 46 -0.01 3.39 13.92
CA ASN A 46 0.59 3.75 12.64
C ASN A 46 -0.23 3.17 11.49
N ILE A 47 -0.35 3.93 10.43
CA ILE A 47 -1.20 3.62 9.27
C ILE A 47 -0.34 3.51 8.02
N LEU A 48 -0.56 2.49 7.19
CA LEU A 48 -0.06 2.45 5.82
C LEU A 48 -1.08 3.03 4.86
N SER A 49 -0.57 3.76 3.88
CA SER A 49 -1.33 4.37 2.81
C SER A 49 -0.60 4.18 1.48
N LEU A 50 -1.29 4.39 0.39
CA LEU A 50 -0.75 4.34 -0.97
C LEU A 50 -1.43 5.39 -1.86
N ASN A 51 -0.99 5.52 -3.12
CA ASN A 51 -1.60 6.41 -4.09
C ASN A 51 -2.80 5.72 -4.77
N TYR A 52 -4.00 6.01 -4.29
CA TYR A 52 -5.23 5.43 -4.83
C TYR A 52 -5.58 5.93 -6.24
N SER A 53 -5.12 7.13 -6.63
CA SER A 53 -5.29 7.64 -7.99
C SER A 53 -4.45 6.85 -9.00
N ARG A 54 -3.17 6.56 -8.65
CA ARG A 54 -2.31 5.67 -9.44
C ARG A 54 -2.94 4.29 -9.56
N LEU A 55 -3.41 3.75 -8.43
CA LEU A 55 -4.04 2.44 -8.38
C LEU A 55 -5.27 2.37 -9.29
N TRP A 56 -6.15 3.38 -9.26
CA TRP A 56 -7.29 3.47 -10.16
C TRP A 56 -6.86 3.57 -11.64
N LYS A 57 -5.84 4.37 -11.93
CA LYS A 57 -5.34 4.58 -13.30
C LYS A 57 -4.83 3.29 -13.93
N LEU A 58 -4.11 2.48 -13.16
CA LEU A 58 -3.46 1.26 -13.63
C LEU A 58 -4.28 -0.01 -13.37
N TRP A 59 -5.10 -0.01 -12.33
CA TRP A 59 -5.92 -1.17 -11.96
C TRP A 59 -7.26 -0.75 -11.34
N LYS A 60 -8.21 -0.46 -12.21
CA LYS A 60 -9.51 0.15 -11.87
C LYS A 60 -10.33 -0.57 -10.78
N SER A 61 -10.08 -1.86 -10.56
CA SER A 61 -10.79 -2.64 -9.54
C SER A 61 -10.46 -2.25 -8.10
N TYR A 62 -9.36 -1.53 -7.83
CA TYR A 62 -8.83 -1.30 -6.49
C TYR A 62 -8.62 0.17 -6.09
N GLY A 63 -8.79 1.09 -7.01
CA GLY A 63 -8.68 2.52 -6.72
C GLY A 63 -10.04 3.19 -6.52
N TYR A 64 -10.03 4.51 -6.42
CA TYR A 64 -11.23 5.33 -6.30
C TYR A 64 -11.40 6.20 -7.55
N LYS A 65 -12.47 5.98 -8.33
CA LYS A 65 -12.75 6.67 -9.61
C LYS A 65 -13.00 8.17 -9.47
N ASP A 66 -13.47 8.60 -8.31
CA ASP A 66 -13.94 9.98 -8.09
C ASP A 66 -12.84 10.92 -7.58
N LEU A 67 -11.57 10.49 -7.60
CA LEU A 67 -10.44 11.33 -7.18
C LEU A 67 -10.05 12.33 -8.25
N LYS A 68 -9.94 13.63 -7.89
CA LYS A 68 -9.48 14.70 -8.79
C LYS A 68 -8.07 14.47 -9.31
N SER A 69 -7.19 13.93 -8.46
CA SER A 69 -5.79 13.63 -8.79
C SER A 69 -5.60 12.59 -9.92
N ILE A 70 -6.66 11.88 -10.33
CA ILE A 70 -6.62 10.99 -11.50
C ILE A 70 -6.32 11.79 -12.80
N ASN A 71 -6.73 13.04 -12.86
CA ASN A 71 -6.58 13.90 -14.04
C ASN A 71 -5.20 14.59 -14.10
N ASP A 72 -4.34 14.42 -13.10
CA ASP A 72 -2.99 14.99 -13.14
C ASP A 72 -2.18 14.35 -14.28
N ASN A 73 -1.72 15.21 -15.20
CA ASN A 73 -0.99 14.80 -16.41
C ASN A 73 0.45 14.34 -16.16
N LYS A 74 0.96 14.49 -14.95
CA LYS A 74 2.31 14.07 -14.58
C LYS A 74 2.30 12.63 -14.06
N PHE A 75 2.28 11.68 -14.98
CA PHE A 75 2.37 10.27 -14.65
C PHE A 75 3.80 9.77 -14.97
N GLU A 76 4.55 9.51 -13.94
CA GLU A 76 5.88 8.89 -14.03
C GLU A 76 5.77 7.38 -13.80
N SER A 77 6.39 6.57 -14.66
CA SER A 77 6.28 5.09 -14.58
C SER A 77 6.91 4.50 -13.32
N LYS A 78 8.01 5.11 -12.84
CA LYS A 78 8.84 4.63 -11.72
C LYS A 78 9.20 5.79 -10.77
N PRO A 79 8.22 6.43 -10.13
CA PRO A 79 8.45 7.63 -9.34
C PRO A 79 9.21 7.34 -8.04
N LYS A 80 10.04 8.31 -7.63
CA LYS A 80 10.72 8.33 -6.32
C LYS A 80 9.84 8.90 -5.21
N ASN A 81 8.85 9.70 -5.57
CA ASN A 81 7.96 10.41 -4.64
C ASN A 81 6.57 9.79 -4.55
N ASP A 82 6.40 8.55 -5.03
CA ASP A 82 5.17 7.78 -4.95
C ASP A 82 5.46 6.33 -4.58
N GLY A 83 4.60 5.73 -3.73
CA GLY A 83 4.80 4.38 -3.21
C GLY A 83 3.93 4.09 -1.99
N ILE A 84 4.54 3.44 -0.99
CA ILE A 84 3.92 3.18 0.30
C ILE A 84 4.30 4.31 1.27
N TYR A 85 3.30 4.83 1.94
CA TYR A 85 3.43 5.88 2.95
C TYR A 85 3.09 5.33 4.33
N ILE A 86 3.81 5.82 5.35
CA ILE A 86 3.42 5.67 6.74
C ILE A 86 2.82 6.99 7.24
N ILE A 87 1.74 6.88 8.01
CA ILE A 87 1.12 7.99 8.72
C ILE A 87 1.24 7.66 10.20
N ASN A 88 1.96 8.50 10.93
CA ASN A 88 2.17 8.32 12.37
C ASN A 88 0.97 8.82 13.20
N ARG A 89 1.04 8.71 14.52
CA ARG A 89 -0.02 9.16 15.45
C ARG A 89 -0.30 10.67 15.40
N ASP A 90 0.68 11.47 14.98
CA ASP A 90 0.55 12.92 14.79
C ASP A 90 -0.01 13.27 13.41
N PHE A 91 -0.40 12.24 12.65
CA PHE A 91 -0.94 12.31 11.29
C PHE A 91 0.05 12.86 10.24
N ASN A 92 1.35 12.83 10.52
CA ASN A 92 2.37 13.13 9.52
C ASN A 92 2.53 11.96 8.55
N LYS A 93 2.43 12.26 7.25
CA LYS A 93 2.53 11.29 6.15
C LYS A 93 3.92 11.36 5.51
N ASN A 94 4.66 10.25 5.54
CA ASN A 94 5.98 10.12 4.93
C ASN A 94 6.03 8.91 4.01
N ILE A 95 6.76 9.03 2.89
CA ILE A 95 7.05 7.88 2.04
C ILE A 95 8.10 7.01 2.72
N ILE A 96 7.88 5.71 2.74
CA ILE A 96 8.79 4.72 3.36
C ILE A 96 9.31 3.69 2.37
N PHE A 97 8.64 3.53 1.23
CA PHE A 97 9.09 2.62 0.18
C PHE A 97 8.56 3.12 -1.16
N SER A 98 9.43 3.63 -2.01
CA SER A 98 9.03 4.19 -3.30
C SER A 98 8.86 3.11 -4.38
N ILE A 99 8.09 3.42 -5.42
CA ILE A 99 7.99 2.57 -6.62
C ILE A 99 9.36 2.43 -7.27
N HIS A 100 10.16 3.50 -7.30
CA HIS A 100 11.51 3.47 -7.82
C HIS A 100 12.39 2.44 -7.11
N ASP A 101 12.38 2.45 -5.75
CA ASP A 101 13.18 1.54 -4.95
C ASP A 101 12.71 0.08 -5.11
N ALA A 102 11.39 -0.13 -5.17
CA ALA A 102 10.81 -1.45 -5.41
C ALA A 102 11.19 -2.02 -6.78
N VAL A 103 11.19 -1.18 -7.82
CA VAL A 103 11.61 -1.57 -9.17
C VAL A 103 13.11 -1.90 -9.21
N ASN A 104 13.95 -1.11 -8.54
CA ASN A 104 15.39 -1.36 -8.42
C ASN A 104 15.67 -2.67 -7.70
N LEU A 105 15.02 -2.89 -6.55
CA LEU A 105 15.13 -4.12 -5.76
C LEU A 105 14.79 -5.36 -6.58
N CYS A 106 13.75 -5.28 -7.42
CA CYS A 106 13.29 -6.39 -8.25
C CYS A 106 14.11 -6.57 -9.55
N GLY A 107 15.08 -5.69 -9.85
CA GLY A 107 15.87 -5.76 -11.08
C GLY A 107 15.09 -5.38 -12.35
N LEU A 108 14.03 -4.57 -12.23
CA LEU A 108 13.07 -4.26 -13.30
C LEU A 108 13.33 -2.91 -13.98
N ASN A 109 14.55 -2.36 -13.85
CA ASN A 109 14.87 -1.02 -14.37
C ASN A 109 14.72 -0.90 -15.88
N ASN A 110 14.99 -1.97 -16.63
CA ASN A 110 14.91 -2.00 -18.08
C ASN A 110 13.48 -2.27 -18.60
N ILE A 111 12.54 -2.60 -17.72
CA ILE A 111 11.14 -2.84 -18.10
C ILE A 111 10.44 -1.50 -18.32
N LYS A 112 9.97 -1.26 -19.56
CA LYS A 112 9.25 -0.04 -19.95
C LYS A 112 7.74 -0.20 -19.70
N LYS A 113 7.34 -0.26 -18.43
CA LYS A 113 5.96 -0.39 -17.97
C LYS A 113 5.67 0.54 -16.82
N ASP A 114 4.41 0.81 -16.59
CA ASP A 114 3.91 1.56 -15.45
C ASP A 114 3.74 0.63 -14.26
N PHE A 115 4.42 0.97 -13.17
CA PHE A 115 4.40 0.17 -11.93
C PHE A 115 3.49 0.80 -10.88
N PHE A 116 2.95 -0.04 -10.01
CA PHE A 116 2.21 0.38 -8.83
C PHE A 116 2.47 -0.55 -7.64
N LEU A 117 2.46 0.03 -6.45
CA LEU A 117 2.47 -0.70 -5.18
C LEU A 117 1.04 -0.81 -4.65
N CYS A 118 0.69 -1.97 -4.11
CA CYS A 118 -0.62 -2.22 -3.53
C CYS A 118 -0.56 -3.24 -2.40
N HIS A 119 -1.67 -3.38 -1.66
CA HIS A 119 -1.86 -4.34 -0.56
C HIS A 119 -0.82 -4.23 0.56
N PRO A 120 -0.42 -3.03 1.03
CA PRO A 120 0.50 -2.92 2.15
C PRO A 120 -0.16 -3.40 3.44
N THR A 121 0.39 -4.43 4.08
CA THR A 121 -0.18 -5.05 5.28
C THR A 121 0.89 -5.25 6.35
N PHE A 122 0.67 -4.67 7.54
CA PHE A 122 1.56 -4.85 8.69
C PHE A 122 1.54 -6.29 9.21
N ASN A 123 2.68 -6.74 9.77
CA ASN A 123 2.70 -7.88 10.66
C ASN A 123 2.05 -7.52 12.02
N PHE A 124 1.88 -8.49 12.92
CA PHE A 124 1.17 -8.28 14.20
C PHE A 124 1.90 -7.30 15.15
N ASP A 125 3.23 -7.24 15.11
CA ASP A 125 4.00 -6.28 15.92
C ASP A 125 4.03 -4.88 15.29
N GLY A 126 3.78 -4.76 13.99
CA GLY A 126 3.78 -3.50 13.28
C GLY A 126 5.18 -2.94 13.00
N ASP A 127 6.20 -3.78 13.08
CA ASP A 127 7.59 -3.45 12.78
C ASP A 127 8.01 -3.85 11.36
N LYS A 128 7.16 -4.63 10.68
CA LYS A 128 7.31 -5.01 9.27
C LYS A 128 6.00 -4.82 8.52
N PHE A 129 6.10 -4.68 7.23
CA PHE A 129 4.94 -4.82 6.33
C PHE A 129 5.33 -5.55 5.06
N VAL A 130 4.35 -6.16 4.41
CA VAL A 130 4.50 -6.67 3.05
C VAL A 130 3.70 -5.82 2.09
N SER A 131 4.13 -5.74 0.83
CA SER A 131 3.39 -5.08 -0.25
C SER A 131 3.65 -5.79 -1.58
N LEU A 132 2.77 -5.59 -2.55
CA LEU A 132 2.92 -6.10 -3.91
C LEU A 132 3.38 -4.97 -4.83
N LEU A 133 4.55 -5.14 -5.46
CA LEU A 133 4.91 -4.40 -6.67
C LEU A 133 4.29 -5.09 -7.87
N ARG A 134 3.57 -4.34 -8.71
CA ARG A 134 2.82 -4.88 -9.85
C ARG A 134 2.97 -4.05 -11.11
N TYR A 135 2.85 -4.72 -12.25
CA TYR A 135 2.71 -4.12 -13.57
C TYR A 135 2.01 -5.09 -14.53
N PHE A 136 1.44 -4.58 -15.61
CA PHE A 136 0.91 -5.41 -16.69
C PHE A 136 1.98 -5.58 -17.78
N ASN A 137 2.27 -6.83 -18.15
CA ASN A 137 3.20 -7.14 -19.25
C ASN A 137 2.58 -6.89 -20.63
N ASP A 138 3.30 -7.18 -21.71
CA ASP A 138 2.82 -6.94 -23.09
C ASP A 138 1.61 -7.79 -23.47
N SER A 139 1.44 -8.96 -22.86
CA SER A 139 0.26 -9.81 -23.06
C SER A 139 -0.95 -9.39 -22.21
N GLY A 140 -0.84 -8.30 -21.42
CA GLY A 140 -1.87 -7.88 -20.48
C GLY A 140 -1.94 -8.70 -19.18
N ALA A 141 -0.99 -9.63 -18.96
CA ALA A 141 -0.94 -10.40 -17.73
C ALA A 141 -0.37 -9.55 -16.57
N LEU A 142 -0.97 -9.68 -15.38
CA LEU A 142 -0.52 -9.02 -14.17
C LEU A 142 0.68 -9.76 -13.58
N ILE A 143 1.83 -9.09 -13.53
CA ILE A 143 3.05 -9.57 -12.88
C ILE A 143 3.13 -8.96 -11.49
N SER A 144 3.48 -9.77 -10.50
CA SER A 144 3.47 -9.38 -9.08
C SER A 144 4.73 -9.86 -8.37
N TYR A 145 5.28 -8.99 -7.51
CA TYR A 145 6.39 -9.30 -6.60
C TYR A 145 5.93 -8.99 -5.18
N LEU A 146 6.05 -9.97 -4.27
CA LEU A 146 5.79 -9.75 -2.85
C LEU A 146 7.08 -9.32 -2.18
N ILE A 147 7.05 -8.16 -1.54
CA ILE A 147 8.21 -7.54 -0.89
C ILE A 147 7.87 -7.32 0.58
N CYS A 148 8.77 -7.75 1.47
CA CYS A 148 8.73 -7.44 2.90
C CYS A 148 9.68 -6.27 3.18
N THR A 149 9.19 -5.28 3.92
CA THR A 149 9.96 -4.13 4.40
C THR A 149 10.02 -4.17 5.93
N ASN A 150 11.23 -4.10 6.49
CA ASN A 150 11.47 -3.96 7.92
C ASN A 150 11.59 -2.47 8.27
N LEU A 151 10.72 -1.97 9.12
CA LEU A 151 10.67 -0.56 9.50
C LEU A 151 11.78 -0.12 10.46
N ASN A 152 12.41 -1.07 11.16
CA ASN A 152 13.45 -0.77 12.14
C ASN A 152 14.81 -0.46 11.48
N ASN A 153 15.12 -1.13 10.36
CA ASN A 153 16.41 -1.00 9.68
C ASN A 153 16.28 -0.58 8.20
N GLY A 154 15.06 -0.47 7.68
CA GLY A 154 14.81 -0.12 6.28
C GLY A 154 15.11 -1.22 5.27
N GLU A 155 15.40 -2.45 5.72
CA GLU A 155 15.70 -3.58 4.86
C GLU A 155 14.47 -4.02 4.07
N ASN A 156 14.68 -4.32 2.78
CA ASN A 156 13.64 -4.80 1.88
C ASN A 156 14.04 -6.14 1.28
N VAL A 157 13.16 -7.13 1.36
CA VAL A 157 13.40 -8.50 0.87
C VAL A 157 12.27 -8.94 -0.04
N ILE A 158 12.61 -9.53 -1.19
CA ILE A 158 11.62 -10.15 -2.07
C ILE A 158 11.28 -11.54 -1.53
N LEU A 159 10.02 -11.77 -1.22
CA LEU A 159 9.52 -13.06 -0.70
C LEU A 159 9.02 -13.99 -1.82
N ALA A 160 8.43 -13.43 -2.87
CA ALA A 160 7.92 -14.21 -4.00
C ALA A 160 7.87 -13.37 -5.28
N ARG A 161 7.96 -14.04 -6.44
CA ARG A 161 8.06 -13.41 -7.76
C ARG A 161 6.97 -13.88 -8.72
N GLU A 162 6.65 -13.05 -9.71
CA GLU A 162 5.80 -13.25 -10.88
C GLU A 162 4.31 -13.41 -10.64
N LYS A 163 3.84 -14.50 -10.08
CA LYS A 163 2.40 -14.75 -9.85
C LYS A 163 2.12 -14.88 -8.38
N VAL A 164 1.98 -13.74 -7.71
CA VAL A 164 1.57 -13.64 -6.31
C VAL A 164 0.25 -12.89 -6.25
N SER A 165 -0.74 -13.41 -5.53
CA SER A 165 -2.04 -12.74 -5.42
C SER A 165 -2.54 -12.55 -3.99
N HIS A 166 -2.46 -13.57 -3.17
CA HIS A 166 -3.01 -13.58 -1.82
C HIS A 166 -1.91 -13.94 -0.82
N PHE A 167 -1.93 -13.30 0.32
CA PHE A 167 -1.02 -13.55 1.42
C PHE A 167 -1.67 -13.12 2.74
N GLU A 168 -1.21 -13.72 3.84
CA GLU A 168 -1.61 -13.34 5.20
C GLU A 168 -0.48 -13.65 6.16
N TRP A 169 -0.30 -12.82 7.18
CA TRP A 169 0.64 -13.08 8.27
C TRP A 169 0.11 -14.18 9.19
N ILE A 170 0.90 -15.22 9.43
CA ILE A 170 0.59 -16.29 10.40
C ILE A 170 1.19 -15.95 11.76
N THR A 171 2.41 -15.43 11.76
CA THR A 171 3.13 -14.92 12.93
C THR A 171 3.80 -13.58 12.58
N ASN A 172 4.59 -13.02 13.50
CA ASN A 172 5.39 -11.83 13.21
C ASN A 172 6.50 -12.05 12.15
N ASN A 173 6.85 -13.29 11.86
CA ASN A 173 7.95 -13.65 10.97
C ASN A 173 7.56 -14.66 9.88
N GLU A 174 6.32 -15.12 9.88
CA GLU A 174 5.84 -16.13 8.93
C GLU A 174 4.62 -15.60 8.19
N ILE A 175 4.59 -15.87 6.90
CA ILE A 175 3.52 -15.47 6.00
C ILE A 175 3.09 -16.66 5.14
N ILE A 176 1.79 -16.87 5.00
CA ILE A 176 1.24 -17.78 3.99
C ILE A 176 1.02 -17.02 2.69
N VAL A 177 1.44 -17.61 1.57
CA VAL A 177 1.40 -16.95 0.27
C VAL A 177 0.85 -17.91 -0.78
N TRP A 178 -0.10 -17.44 -1.57
CA TRP A 178 -0.47 -18.09 -2.81
C TRP A 178 0.37 -17.51 -3.96
N CYS A 179 1.32 -18.30 -4.46
CA CYS A 179 2.20 -17.92 -5.56
C CYS A 179 2.57 -19.13 -6.42
N ARG A 180 3.11 -18.86 -7.63
CA ARG A 180 3.52 -19.92 -8.55
C ARG A 180 4.87 -20.51 -8.18
N ASN A 181 5.82 -19.68 -7.74
CA ASN A 181 7.17 -20.09 -7.34
C ASN A 181 7.60 -19.30 -6.11
N LEU A 182 8.11 -20.01 -5.09
CA LEU A 182 8.73 -19.45 -3.89
C LEU A 182 10.24 -19.24 -4.03
N ASN A 183 10.86 -19.67 -5.14
CA ASN A 183 12.30 -19.47 -5.32
C ASN A 183 12.58 -17.98 -5.57
N PRO A 184 13.27 -17.31 -4.62
CA PRO A 184 13.69 -15.93 -4.74
C PRO A 184 14.73 -15.71 -5.82
#